data_0caf63f067742a97dd7a6b6a27f7d8c1
#
_entry.id   0caf63f067742a97dd7a6b6a27f7d8c1
#
_cell.length_a   1.000
_cell.length_b   1.000
_cell.length_c   1.000
_cell.angle_alpha   90.00
_cell.angle_beta   90.00
_cell.angle_gamma   90.00
#
_symmetry.space_group_name_H-M   'P 1'
#
loop_
_entity.id
_entity.type
_entity.pdbx_description
1 polymer ?
#
loop_
_entity_poly.entity_id
_entity_poly.type
_entity_poly.pdbx_seq_one_letter_code
_entity_poly.pdbx_strand_id
1 'polypeptide(L)'
;MIATNRTRRATLKTRTRTQRAAAKIRRQGVATLATHCVAAGLGIKEARTVAGSLRKNAAKANVTGQAGVSYTHGRAHQCRRFTPREVALICLQYKPRKPAYRLAAAKLALAA
;
A
#
# COMPACT_ATOMS: atom_id res chain seq x y z
N MET A 1 4.71 14.87 -29.12
CA MET A 1 3.74 15.71 -28.38
C MET A 1 2.61 14.90 -27.78
N ILE A 2 1.98 14.00 -28.51
CA ILE A 2 0.93 13.12 -27.97
C ILE A 2 1.45 12.23 -26.85
N ALA A 3 2.65 11.67 -27.01
CA ALA A 3 3.31 10.85 -25.99
C ALA A 3 3.56 11.63 -24.69
N THR A 4 3.97 12.89 -24.79
CA THR A 4 4.21 13.76 -23.64
C THR A 4 2.92 14.02 -22.85
N ASN A 5 1.80 14.25 -23.54
CA ASN A 5 0.50 14.45 -22.88
C ASN A 5 0.01 13.18 -22.19
N ARG A 6 0.21 12.01 -22.81
CA ARG A 6 -0.11 10.72 -22.18
C ARG A 6 0.72 10.49 -20.93
N THR A 7 2.01 10.78 -20.98
CA THR A 7 2.92 10.65 -19.83
C THR A 7 2.49 11.57 -18.70
N ARG A 8 2.16 12.83 -18.99
CA ARG A 8 1.67 13.79 -18.00
C ARG A 8 0.37 13.32 -17.34
N ARG A 9 -0.58 12.84 -18.14
CA ARG A 9 -1.85 12.30 -17.61
C ARG A 9 -1.62 11.10 -16.73
N ALA A 10 -0.76 10.17 -17.12
CA ALA A 10 -0.41 9.00 -16.32
C ALA A 10 0.24 9.40 -15.00
N THR A 11 1.16 10.37 -15.02
CA THR A 11 1.80 10.90 -13.82
C THR A 11 0.78 11.55 -12.88
N LEU A 12 -0.14 12.36 -13.41
CA LEU A 12 -1.19 12.99 -12.62
C LEU A 12 -2.14 11.96 -11.98
N LYS A 13 -2.53 10.93 -12.72
CA LYS A 13 -3.35 9.83 -12.19
C LYS A 13 -2.65 9.12 -11.04
N THR A 14 -1.36 8.81 -11.19
CA THR A 14 -0.56 8.16 -10.16
C THR A 14 -0.48 9.02 -8.90
N ARG A 15 -0.20 10.31 -9.05
CA ARG A 15 -0.16 11.27 -7.93
C ARG A 15 -1.51 11.35 -7.22
N THR A 16 -2.59 11.41 -7.97
CA THR A 16 -3.95 11.47 -7.42
C THR A 16 -4.27 10.23 -6.60
N ARG A 17 -3.94 9.04 -7.11
CA ARG A 17 -4.14 7.78 -6.38
C ARG A 17 -3.33 7.76 -5.08
N THR A 18 -2.08 8.16 -5.14
CA THR A 18 -1.19 8.22 -3.96
C THR A 18 -1.74 9.18 -2.92
N GLN A 19 -2.17 10.37 -3.33
CA GLN A 19 -2.74 11.37 -2.42
C GLN A 19 -4.06 10.90 -1.79
N ARG A 20 -4.94 10.27 -2.58
CA ARG A 20 -6.21 9.72 -2.08
C ARG A 20 -5.98 8.60 -1.08
N ALA A 21 -5.03 7.71 -1.35
CA ALA A 21 -4.68 6.62 -0.44
C ALA A 21 -4.13 7.18 0.88
N ALA A 22 -3.21 8.14 0.81
CA ALA A 22 -2.65 8.79 1.99
C ALA A 22 -3.72 9.52 2.81
N ALA A 23 -4.65 10.23 2.14
CA ALA A 23 -5.76 10.92 2.79
C ALA A 23 -6.71 9.94 3.49
N LYS A 24 -7.01 8.81 2.85
CA LYS A 24 -7.84 7.76 3.43
C LYS A 24 -7.22 7.19 4.70
N ILE A 25 -5.92 6.93 4.69
CA ILE A 25 -5.18 6.45 5.86
C ILE A 25 -5.27 7.47 7.00
N ARG A 26 -5.06 8.75 6.71
CA ARG A 26 -5.14 9.80 7.73
C ARG A 26 -6.52 9.92 8.35
N ARG A 27 -7.58 9.79 7.53
CA ARG A 27 -8.96 9.93 8.02
C ARG A 27 -9.41 8.73 8.85
N GLN A 28 -9.06 7.53 8.42
CA GLN A 28 -9.53 6.29 9.05
C GLN A 28 -8.56 5.71 10.07
N GLY A 29 -7.30 6.10 10.01
CA GLY A 29 -6.23 5.57 10.86
C GLY A 29 -5.78 4.15 10.51
N VAL A 30 -6.54 3.44 9.69
CA VAL A 30 -6.25 2.08 9.24
C VAL A 30 -6.56 1.93 7.75
N ALA A 31 -5.87 1.03 7.08
CA ALA A 31 -6.12 0.72 5.68
C ALA A 31 -5.58 -0.67 5.34
N THR A 32 -6.02 -1.23 4.23
CA THR A 32 -5.46 -2.50 3.72
C THR A 32 -3.99 -2.29 3.32
N LEU A 33 -3.23 -3.37 3.30
CA LEU A 33 -1.82 -3.32 2.90
C LEU A 33 -1.65 -2.75 1.48
N ALA A 34 -2.55 -3.09 0.55
CA ALA A 34 -2.52 -2.55 -0.79
C ALA A 34 -2.67 -1.02 -0.79
N THR A 35 -3.57 -0.47 0.02
CA THR A 35 -3.77 0.97 0.15
C THR A 35 -2.51 1.66 0.71
N HIS A 36 -1.87 1.07 1.71
CA HIS A 36 -0.59 1.58 2.24
C HIS A 36 0.49 1.60 1.15
N CYS A 37 0.57 0.55 0.31
CA CYS A 37 1.53 0.47 -0.77
C CYS A 37 1.28 1.53 -1.85
N VAL A 38 0.03 1.79 -2.20
CA VAL A 38 -0.34 2.87 -3.13
C VAL A 38 0.04 4.23 -2.54
N ALA A 39 -0.19 4.45 -1.25
CA ALA A 39 0.21 5.68 -0.56
C ALA A 39 1.74 5.87 -0.56
N ALA A 40 2.50 4.78 -0.62
CA ALA A 40 3.96 4.83 -0.75
C ALA A 40 4.44 5.11 -2.19
N GLY A 41 3.54 5.24 -3.14
CA GLY A 41 3.86 5.60 -4.53
C GLY A 41 3.87 4.45 -5.52
N LEU A 42 3.51 3.23 -5.12
CA LEU A 42 3.45 2.09 -6.03
C LEU A 42 2.19 2.13 -6.90
N GLY A 43 2.29 1.60 -8.13
CA GLY A 43 1.14 1.36 -8.98
C GLY A 43 0.26 0.26 -8.42
N ILE A 44 -0.97 0.12 -8.93
CA ILE A 44 -1.95 -0.84 -8.40
C ILE A 44 -1.43 -2.28 -8.45
N LYS A 45 -0.84 -2.70 -9.57
CA LYS A 45 -0.32 -4.07 -9.72
C LYS A 45 0.84 -4.34 -8.77
N GLU A 46 1.78 -3.41 -8.69
CA GLU A 46 2.94 -3.50 -7.81
C GLU A 46 2.52 -3.47 -6.35
N ALA A 47 1.56 -2.62 -6.00
CA ALA A 47 1.01 -2.55 -4.65
C ALA A 47 0.39 -3.89 -4.22
N ARG A 48 -0.33 -4.58 -5.10
CA ARG A 48 -0.89 -5.91 -4.81
C ARG A 48 0.21 -6.95 -4.59
N THR A 49 1.26 -6.91 -5.40
CA THR A 49 2.40 -7.82 -5.25
C THR A 49 3.10 -7.61 -3.91
N VAL A 50 3.42 -6.38 -3.57
CA VAL A 50 4.06 -6.04 -2.30
C VAL A 50 3.14 -6.34 -1.12
N ALA A 51 1.84 -6.07 -1.23
CA ALA A 51 0.87 -6.38 -0.19
C ALA A 51 0.82 -7.89 0.10
N GLY A 52 0.91 -8.73 -0.92
CA GLY A 52 1.00 -10.18 -0.75
C GLY A 52 2.23 -10.60 0.06
N SER A 53 3.38 -10.01 -0.22
CA SER A 53 4.62 -10.23 0.52
C SER A 53 4.52 -9.71 1.96
N LEU A 54 3.91 -8.55 2.15
CA LEU A 54 3.71 -7.98 3.49
C LEU A 54 2.78 -8.84 4.34
N ARG A 55 1.76 -9.46 3.77
CA ARG A 55 0.88 -10.39 4.51
C ARG A 55 1.66 -11.58 5.07
N LYS A 56 2.57 -12.14 4.29
CA LYS A 56 3.43 -13.23 4.75
C LYS A 56 4.34 -12.77 5.89
N ASN A 57 4.87 -11.57 5.78
CA ASN A 57 5.75 -10.99 6.80
C ASN A 57 4.98 -10.52 8.05
N ALA A 58 3.69 -10.22 7.94
CA ALA A 58 2.84 -9.86 9.07
C ALA A 58 2.79 -10.99 10.10
N ALA A 59 2.68 -12.23 9.65
CA ALA A 59 2.72 -13.39 10.54
C ALA A 59 4.04 -13.49 11.29
N LYS A 60 5.17 -13.22 10.63
CA LYS A 60 6.50 -13.20 11.25
C LYS A 60 6.67 -12.07 12.26
N ALA A 61 6.02 -10.94 12.02
CA ALA A 61 6.05 -9.77 12.91
C ALA A 61 5.03 -9.84 14.04
N ASN A 62 4.22 -10.89 14.11
CA ASN A 62 3.09 -11.05 15.06
C ASN A 62 2.09 -9.89 14.96
N VAL A 63 1.85 -9.40 13.77
CA VAL A 63 0.88 -8.34 13.49
C VAL A 63 -0.34 -8.97 12.82
N THR A 64 -1.50 -8.88 13.47
CA THR A 64 -2.75 -9.47 12.95
C THR A 64 -3.62 -8.46 12.20
N GLY A 65 -3.51 -7.19 12.53
CA GLY A 65 -4.35 -6.15 11.96
C GLY A 65 -5.78 -6.20 12.48
N GLN A 66 -6.61 -5.32 11.94
CA GLN A 66 -8.02 -5.20 12.28
C GLN A 66 -8.87 -5.86 11.20
N ALA A 67 -9.78 -6.75 11.60
CA ALA A 67 -10.70 -7.40 10.68
C ALA A 67 -11.66 -6.38 10.05
N GLY A 68 -11.93 -6.54 8.76
CA GLY A 68 -12.84 -5.68 8.03
C GLY A 68 -13.40 -6.38 6.81
N VAL A 69 -14.24 -5.67 6.08
CA VAL A 69 -14.86 -6.14 4.84
C VAL A 69 -14.57 -5.14 3.74
N SER A 70 -14.13 -5.64 2.59
CA SER A 70 -14.00 -4.83 1.38
C SER A 70 -14.91 -5.38 0.28
N TYR A 71 -15.32 -4.52 -0.63
CA TYR A 71 -16.19 -4.89 -1.75
C TYR A 71 -15.40 -4.80 -3.05
N THR A 72 -15.43 -5.90 -3.81
CA THR A 72 -14.81 -5.95 -5.14
C THR A 72 -15.80 -6.61 -6.08
N HIS A 73 -16.12 -5.96 -7.20
CA HIS A 73 -17.09 -6.43 -8.18
C HIS A 73 -18.47 -6.77 -7.54
N GLY A 74 -18.91 -5.94 -6.58
CA GLY A 74 -20.19 -6.13 -5.90
C GLY A 74 -20.22 -7.25 -4.87
N ARG A 75 -19.10 -7.93 -4.62
CA ARG A 75 -18.98 -9.00 -3.62
C ARG A 75 -18.20 -8.54 -2.41
N ALA A 76 -18.67 -8.96 -1.23
CA ALA A 76 -17.98 -8.71 0.02
C ALA A 76 -16.83 -9.71 0.21
N HIS A 77 -15.65 -9.20 0.57
CA HIS A 77 -14.47 -10.00 0.88
C HIS A 77 -13.96 -9.64 2.25
N GLN A 78 -13.56 -10.62 3.02
CA GLN A 78 -12.87 -10.37 4.27
C GLN A 78 -11.51 -9.76 3.98
N CYS A 79 -11.16 -8.72 4.72
CA CYS A 79 -9.85 -8.08 4.62
C CYS A 79 -9.33 -7.73 6.01
N ARG A 80 -8.04 -7.44 6.09
CA ARG A 80 -7.43 -6.92 7.29
C ARG A 80 -6.89 -5.53 7.02
N ARG A 81 -7.11 -4.64 7.96
CA ARG A 81 -6.64 -3.26 7.91
C ARG A 81 -5.58 -3.06 8.97
N PHE A 82 -4.59 -2.27 8.65
CA PHE A 82 -3.42 -2.04 9.49
C PHE A 82 -3.21 -0.55 9.69
N THR A 83 -2.73 -0.19 10.88
CA THR A 83 -2.26 1.18 11.13
C THR A 83 -0.91 1.39 10.46
N PRO A 84 -0.48 2.64 10.19
CA PRO A 84 0.85 2.90 9.66
C PRO A 84 1.97 2.30 10.55
N ARG A 85 1.78 2.32 11.86
CA ARG A 85 2.73 1.74 12.82
C ARG A 85 2.87 0.23 12.63
N GLU A 86 1.74 -0.47 12.47
CA GLU A 86 1.73 -1.91 12.21
C GLU A 86 2.43 -2.24 10.89
N VAL A 87 2.17 -1.45 9.84
CA VAL A 87 2.84 -1.63 8.54
C VAL A 87 4.35 -1.41 8.67
N ALA A 88 4.78 -0.42 9.45
CA ALA A 88 6.20 -0.19 9.70
C ALA A 88 6.87 -1.40 10.37
N LEU A 89 6.19 -2.02 11.34
CA LEU A 89 6.68 -3.25 11.98
C LEU A 89 6.79 -4.41 10.99
N ILE A 90 5.82 -4.57 10.11
CA ILE A 90 5.85 -5.58 9.05
C ILE A 90 7.03 -5.33 8.11
N CYS A 91 7.28 -4.08 7.74
CA CYS A 91 8.37 -3.72 6.85
C CYS A 91 9.76 -4.03 7.40
N LEU A 92 9.92 -4.14 8.72
CA LEU A 92 11.18 -4.58 9.32
C LEU A 92 11.52 -6.02 8.95
N GLN A 93 10.52 -6.84 8.68
CA GLN A 93 10.70 -8.25 8.27
C GLN A 93 10.75 -8.40 6.74
N TYR A 94 10.36 -7.36 5.99
CA TYR A 94 10.29 -7.40 4.54
C TYR A 94 11.61 -6.93 3.93
N LYS A 95 12.24 -7.80 3.12
CA LYS A 95 13.53 -7.52 2.47
C LYS A 95 13.41 -7.75 0.96
N PRO A 96 12.81 -6.81 0.21
CA PRO A 96 12.64 -6.97 -1.22
C PRO A 96 13.96 -6.78 -1.99
N ARG A 97 14.05 -7.37 -3.18
CA ARG A 97 15.21 -7.23 -4.06
C ARG A 97 15.08 -6.04 -5.02
N LYS A 98 13.87 -5.77 -5.50
CA LYS A 98 13.65 -4.66 -6.45
C LYS A 98 13.84 -3.31 -5.79
N PRO A 99 14.59 -2.36 -6.43
CA PRO A 99 14.81 -1.03 -5.86
C PRO A 99 13.52 -0.26 -5.58
N ALA A 100 12.53 -0.35 -6.48
CA ALA A 100 11.24 0.30 -6.28
C ALA A 100 10.53 -0.19 -5.01
N TYR A 101 10.61 -1.49 -4.74
CA TYR A 101 10.00 -2.09 -3.55
C TYR A 101 10.78 -1.75 -2.28
N ARG A 102 12.10 -1.65 -2.37
CA ARG A 102 12.94 -1.17 -1.26
C ARG A 102 12.59 0.26 -0.88
N LEU A 103 12.41 1.12 -1.88
CA LEU A 103 12.04 2.50 -1.65
C LEU A 103 10.65 2.61 -1.01
N ALA A 104 9.69 1.83 -1.49
CA ALA A 104 8.35 1.79 -0.92
C ALA A 104 8.37 1.29 0.53
N ALA A 105 9.12 0.23 0.82
CA ALA A 105 9.27 -0.30 2.18
C ALA A 105 9.90 0.74 3.11
N ALA A 106 10.90 1.48 2.65
CA ALA A 106 11.52 2.56 3.41
C ALA A 106 10.52 3.68 3.73
N LYS A 107 9.72 4.09 2.75
CA LYS A 107 8.67 5.09 2.96
C LYS A 107 7.62 4.62 3.97
N LEU A 108 7.18 3.36 3.90
CA LEU A 108 6.23 2.79 4.83
C LEU A 108 6.80 2.73 6.26
N ALA A 109 8.07 2.39 6.39
CA ALA A 109 8.74 2.36 7.70
C ALA A 109 8.84 3.75 8.32
N LEU A 110 9.02 4.80 7.51
CA LEU A 110 9.12 6.18 7.97
C LEU A 110 7.77 6.84 8.25
N ALA A 111 6.69 6.30 7.71
CA ALA A 111 5.35 6.87 7.84
C ALA A 111 4.70 6.60 9.22
N ALA A 112 5.34 5.83 10.07
CA ALA A 112 4.83 5.46 11.39
C ALA A 112 4.95 6.60 12.42
#